data_17a58fe6b6e0748085f52a9dc18680cd
#
_entry.id   17a58fe6b6e0748085f52a9dc18680cd
#
_cell.length_a   1.000
_cell.length_b   1.000
_cell.length_c   1.000
_cell.angle_alpha   90.00
_cell.angle_beta   90.00
_cell.angle_gamma   90.00
#
_symmetry.space_group_name_H-M   'P 1'
#
loop_
_entity.id
_entity.type
_entity.pdbx_description
1 polymer ?
#
loop_
_entity_poly.entity_id
_entity_poly.type
_entity_poly.pdbx_seq_one_letter_code
_entity_poly.pdbx_strand_id
1 'polypeptide(L)'
;MVEAPAQASGLQPRWARLQIMGLLMVAAGPIVFLIASMAFGQDLSEDVGFIAVILAVPLIAAWLVSRYGTWAKVVGAVVGLAAALMLFWAAFGLATPQSFFEFMFGVLVTPGALIALISGVAAVVASRRGHVSAKATGGEASAMRAIRLAIVGLAVMSAIVTAVGHSTASSAGASATIRMKNSKFEPKAYDVAPGSTVFVKNDDPIIHTFTIKALDIDRKVNPRSSVLITIPSRPGNFVLYCKLHSGDPPDLSDQNDMAAAFEIR
;
A
#
# COMPACT_ATOMS: atom_id res chain seq x y z
N MET A 1 -52.78 19.88 15.11
CA MET A 1 -51.36 19.81 15.50
C MET A 1 -50.85 18.43 15.10
N VAL A 2 -50.00 18.38 14.11
CA VAL A 2 -49.35 17.12 13.69
C VAL A 2 -48.10 17.04 14.55
N GLU A 3 -48.06 16.09 15.51
CA GLU A 3 -46.87 15.79 16.27
C GLU A 3 -45.74 15.39 15.32
N ALA A 4 -44.66 16.17 15.29
CA ALA A 4 -43.47 15.79 14.60
C ALA A 4 -42.97 14.45 15.16
N PRO A 5 -42.68 13.44 14.33
CA PRO A 5 -42.18 12.15 14.83
C PRO A 5 -40.91 12.40 15.61
N ALA A 6 -40.93 12.02 16.89
CA ALA A 6 -39.74 12.07 17.76
C ALA A 6 -38.58 11.43 17.03
N GLN A 7 -37.55 12.22 16.75
CA GLN A 7 -36.28 11.72 16.22
C GLN A 7 -35.76 10.71 17.24
N ALA A 8 -35.94 9.43 16.90
CA ALA A 8 -35.32 8.35 17.64
C ALA A 8 -33.81 8.54 17.56
N SER A 9 -33.24 9.21 18.56
CA SER A 9 -31.81 9.23 18.86
C SER A 9 -31.36 7.83 19.29
N GLY A 10 -31.73 6.83 18.48
CA GLY A 10 -31.45 5.44 18.69
C GLY A 10 -30.06 5.11 18.20
N LEU A 11 -29.28 4.53 19.09
CA LEU A 11 -28.01 3.84 18.83
C LEU A 11 -28.00 3.21 17.45
N GLN A 12 -27.10 3.66 16.58
CA GLN A 12 -26.94 3.11 15.23
C GLN A 12 -26.90 1.57 15.28
N PRO A 13 -27.65 0.87 14.40
CA PRO A 13 -27.63 -0.59 14.38
C PRO A 13 -26.19 -1.09 14.24
N ARG A 14 -25.84 -2.18 14.95
CA ARG A 14 -24.47 -2.71 14.98
C ARG A 14 -23.83 -2.84 13.59
N TRP A 15 -24.60 -3.26 12.58
CA TRP A 15 -24.14 -3.42 11.21
C TRP A 15 -23.73 -2.10 10.55
N ALA A 16 -24.47 -1.00 10.84
CA ALA A 16 -24.10 0.32 10.34
C ALA A 16 -22.77 0.81 10.96
N ARG A 17 -22.55 0.55 12.26
CA ARG A 17 -21.26 0.89 12.90
C ARG A 17 -20.10 0.08 12.35
N LEU A 18 -20.28 -1.21 12.11
CA LEU A 18 -19.27 -2.05 11.46
C LEU A 18 -18.97 -1.57 10.04
N GLN A 19 -20.02 -1.19 9.29
CA GLN A 19 -19.86 -0.63 7.94
C GLN A 19 -19.05 0.67 7.95
N ILE A 20 -19.39 1.60 8.85
CA ILE A 20 -18.63 2.85 9.03
C ILE A 20 -17.17 2.54 9.35
N MET A 21 -16.92 1.60 10.26
CA MET A 21 -15.56 1.23 10.64
C MET A 21 -14.79 0.64 9.47
N GLY A 22 -15.41 -0.25 8.68
CA GLY A 22 -14.81 -0.79 7.46
C GLY A 22 -14.45 0.31 6.46
N LEU A 23 -15.35 1.27 6.23
CA LEU A 23 -15.11 2.42 5.34
C LEU A 23 -13.98 3.33 5.85
N LEU A 24 -13.88 3.55 7.16
CA LEU A 24 -12.79 4.31 7.77
C LEU A 24 -11.45 3.57 7.65
N MET A 25 -11.43 2.24 7.73
CA MET A 25 -10.24 1.45 7.47
C MET A 25 -9.80 1.56 6.01
N VAL A 26 -10.74 1.55 5.06
CA VAL A 26 -10.43 1.80 3.63
C VAL A 26 -9.82 3.18 3.44
N ALA A 27 -10.35 4.22 4.12
CA ALA A 27 -9.80 5.58 4.07
C ALA A 27 -8.42 5.70 4.74
N ALA A 28 -8.12 4.87 5.74
CA ALA A 28 -6.84 4.89 6.43
C ALA A 28 -5.67 4.47 5.53
N GLY A 29 -5.88 3.60 4.54
CA GLY A 29 -4.85 3.17 3.59
C GLY A 29 -4.20 4.35 2.85
N PRO A 30 -4.96 5.17 2.10
CA PRO A 30 -4.45 6.38 1.46
C PRO A 30 -3.80 7.38 2.40
N ILE A 31 -4.29 7.53 3.64
CA ILE A 31 -3.68 8.41 4.64
C ILE A 31 -2.28 7.90 5.01
N VAL A 32 -2.14 6.62 5.28
CA VAL A 32 -0.83 6.00 5.59
C VAL A 32 0.11 6.17 4.40
N PHE A 33 -0.39 5.96 3.17
CA PHE A 33 0.39 6.18 1.95
C PHE A 33 0.88 7.63 1.84
N LEU A 34 -0.01 8.62 2.05
CA LEU A 34 0.35 10.04 2.00
C LEU A 34 1.41 10.41 3.03
N ILE A 35 1.21 10.02 4.30
CA ILE A 35 2.17 10.32 5.38
C ILE A 35 3.54 9.75 5.05
N ALA A 36 3.56 8.56 4.55
CA ALA A 36 4.77 7.87 4.20
C ALA A 36 5.48 8.49 2.99
N SER A 37 4.74 8.79 1.93
CA SER A 37 5.28 9.45 0.74
C SER A 37 5.89 10.81 1.09
N MET A 38 5.22 11.60 1.93
CA MET A 38 5.75 12.86 2.44
C MET A 38 7.02 12.68 3.28
N ALA A 39 7.02 11.68 4.18
CA ALA A 39 8.19 11.38 5.03
C ALA A 39 9.41 10.96 4.21
N PHE A 40 9.21 10.34 3.06
CA PHE A 40 10.27 9.87 2.18
C PHE A 40 10.57 10.85 1.02
N GLY A 41 9.92 12.00 0.97
CA GLY A 41 10.17 13.04 -0.03
C GLY A 41 9.79 12.62 -1.46
N GLN A 42 8.73 11.79 -1.59
CA GLN A 42 8.17 11.48 -2.91
C GLN A 42 7.41 12.70 -3.44
N ASP A 43 7.58 12.96 -4.73
CA ASP A 43 6.74 13.91 -5.45
C ASP A 43 5.39 13.24 -5.78
N LEU A 44 4.33 13.75 -5.17
CA LEU A 44 2.96 13.27 -5.35
C LEU A 44 2.12 14.20 -6.23
N SER A 45 2.74 15.18 -6.88
CA SER A 45 2.01 16.23 -7.61
C SER A 45 1.07 15.66 -8.69
N GLU A 46 1.46 14.57 -9.34
CA GLU A 46 0.65 13.90 -10.37
C GLU A 46 -0.47 13.04 -9.76
N ASP A 47 -0.28 12.52 -8.55
CA ASP A 47 -1.19 11.54 -7.92
C ASP A 47 -2.21 12.18 -6.97
N VAL A 48 -2.05 13.45 -6.60
CA VAL A 48 -2.89 14.14 -5.60
C VAL A 48 -4.38 14.00 -5.89
N GLY A 49 -4.78 14.18 -7.15
CA GLY A 49 -6.18 14.06 -7.55
C GLY A 49 -6.75 12.65 -7.33
N PHE A 50 -6.00 11.63 -7.70
CA PHE A 50 -6.39 10.24 -7.53
C PHE A 50 -6.46 9.85 -6.04
N ILE A 51 -5.46 10.22 -5.27
CA ILE A 51 -5.40 9.97 -3.82
C ILE A 51 -6.56 10.67 -3.10
N ALA A 52 -6.87 11.93 -3.48
CA ALA A 52 -7.98 12.67 -2.90
C ALA A 52 -9.32 11.98 -3.14
N VAL A 53 -9.57 11.42 -4.33
CA VAL A 53 -10.79 10.67 -4.64
C VAL A 53 -10.87 9.38 -3.82
N ILE A 54 -9.80 8.58 -3.77
CA ILE A 54 -9.76 7.32 -2.99
C ILE A 54 -9.96 7.58 -1.50
N LEU A 55 -9.52 8.71 -0.99
CA LEU A 55 -9.71 9.12 0.40
C LEU A 55 -11.13 9.65 0.64
N ALA A 56 -11.61 10.54 -0.22
CA ALA A 56 -12.89 11.23 -0.02
C ALA A 56 -14.10 10.29 -0.14
N VAL A 57 -14.08 9.37 -1.10
CA VAL A 57 -15.21 8.46 -1.37
C VAL A 57 -15.60 7.62 -0.15
N PRO A 58 -14.71 6.88 0.51
CA PRO A 58 -15.06 6.11 1.69
C PRO A 58 -15.42 7.00 2.89
N LEU A 59 -14.82 8.18 3.06
CA LEU A 59 -15.17 9.13 4.12
C LEU A 59 -16.59 9.69 3.94
N ILE A 60 -16.94 10.10 2.72
CA ILE A 60 -18.30 10.55 2.39
C ILE A 60 -19.30 9.42 2.60
N ALA A 61 -19.00 8.21 2.14
CA ALA A 61 -19.85 7.05 2.36
C ALA A 61 -20.05 6.76 3.85
N ALA A 62 -18.99 6.81 4.67
CA ALA A 62 -19.07 6.64 6.12
C ALA A 62 -19.95 7.71 6.78
N TRP A 63 -19.80 8.96 6.35
CA TRP A 63 -20.65 10.07 6.80
C TRP A 63 -22.12 9.87 6.41
N LEU A 64 -22.40 9.49 5.16
CA LEU A 64 -23.75 9.18 4.71
C LEU A 64 -24.38 8.06 5.54
N VAL A 65 -23.67 6.96 5.75
CA VAL A 65 -24.13 5.83 6.58
C VAL A 65 -24.41 6.26 8.01
N SER A 66 -23.67 7.24 8.53
CA SER A 66 -23.87 7.76 9.89
C SER A 66 -25.11 8.63 10.03
N ARG A 67 -25.57 9.26 8.97
CA ARG A 67 -26.63 10.30 9.00
C ARG A 67 -27.95 9.85 8.40
N TYR A 68 -27.91 8.95 7.42
CA TYR A 68 -29.07 8.62 6.59
C TYR A 68 -29.49 7.15 6.73
N GLY A 69 -30.65 6.83 6.17
CA GLY A 69 -31.31 5.55 6.28
C GLY A 69 -30.73 4.44 5.41
N THR A 70 -31.60 3.56 4.90
CA THR A 70 -31.22 2.34 4.19
C THR A 70 -30.45 2.59 2.90
N TRP A 71 -30.78 3.66 2.14
CA TRP A 71 -30.10 3.97 0.89
C TRP A 71 -28.61 4.27 1.09
N ALA A 72 -28.24 4.96 2.18
CA ALA A 72 -26.84 5.27 2.50
C ALA A 72 -26.06 4.00 2.83
N LYS A 73 -26.70 2.99 3.45
CA LYS A 73 -26.09 1.68 3.70
C LYS A 73 -25.81 0.94 2.39
N VAL A 74 -26.69 1.09 1.40
CA VAL A 74 -26.46 0.56 0.03
C VAL A 74 -25.25 1.24 -0.59
N VAL A 75 -25.19 2.58 -0.54
CA VAL A 75 -24.03 3.33 -1.04
C VAL A 75 -22.74 2.86 -0.38
N GLY A 76 -22.72 2.74 0.95
CA GLY A 76 -21.55 2.25 1.67
C GLY A 76 -21.17 0.80 1.29
N ALA A 77 -22.16 -0.06 1.00
CA ALA A 77 -21.90 -1.43 0.52
C ALA A 77 -21.29 -1.42 -0.90
N VAL A 78 -21.78 -0.55 -1.78
CA VAL A 78 -21.24 -0.38 -3.14
C VAL A 78 -19.79 0.12 -3.09
N VAL A 79 -19.49 1.11 -2.22
CA VAL A 79 -18.11 1.58 -2.01
C VAL A 79 -17.22 0.46 -1.45
N GLY A 80 -17.73 -0.34 -0.49
CA GLY A 80 -17.05 -1.51 0.02
C GLY A 80 -16.78 -2.56 -1.07
N LEU A 81 -17.74 -2.79 -1.98
CA LEU A 81 -17.58 -3.69 -3.12
C LEU A 81 -16.52 -3.15 -4.10
N ALA A 82 -16.58 -1.87 -4.45
CA ALA A 82 -15.60 -1.25 -5.33
C ALA A 82 -14.18 -1.35 -4.74
N ALA A 83 -14.03 -1.07 -3.44
CA ALA A 83 -12.76 -1.26 -2.74
C ALA A 83 -12.35 -2.74 -2.74
N ALA A 84 -13.27 -3.69 -2.55
CA ALA A 84 -12.99 -5.12 -2.59
C ALA A 84 -12.56 -5.60 -3.99
N LEU A 85 -13.12 -5.05 -5.06
CA LEU A 85 -12.67 -5.35 -6.43
C LEU A 85 -11.24 -4.83 -6.69
N MET A 86 -10.86 -3.69 -6.09
CA MET A 86 -9.47 -3.21 -6.10
C MET A 86 -8.52 -4.13 -5.31
N LEU A 87 -9.04 -5.02 -4.44
CA LEU A 87 -8.25 -5.98 -3.67
C LEU A 87 -7.57 -7.05 -4.52
N PHE A 88 -8.02 -7.29 -5.74
CA PHE A 88 -7.27 -8.15 -6.65
C PHE A 88 -5.83 -7.63 -6.83
N TRP A 89 -5.66 -6.32 -6.95
CA TRP A 89 -4.35 -5.67 -6.98
C TRP A 89 -3.66 -5.68 -5.59
N ALA A 90 -4.42 -5.45 -4.53
CA ALA A 90 -3.87 -5.45 -3.17
C ALA A 90 -3.46 -6.88 -2.71
N ALA A 91 -4.11 -7.93 -3.19
CA ALA A 91 -3.72 -9.32 -2.91
C ALA A 91 -2.33 -9.64 -3.48
N PHE A 92 -1.98 -9.10 -4.64
CA PHE A 92 -0.61 -9.20 -5.16
C PHE A 92 0.38 -8.48 -4.25
N GLY A 93 0.07 -7.28 -3.78
CA GLY A 93 0.90 -6.54 -2.83
C GLY A 93 1.05 -7.25 -1.47
N LEU A 94 0.07 -8.04 -1.03
CA LEU A 94 0.18 -8.86 0.17
C LEU A 94 1.03 -10.12 -0.04
N ALA A 95 0.92 -10.76 -1.21
CA ALA A 95 1.66 -11.97 -1.53
C ALA A 95 3.14 -11.68 -1.85
N THR A 96 3.41 -10.58 -2.53
CA THR A 96 4.74 -10.16 -2.95
C THR A 96 4.94 -8.66 -2.69
N PRO A 97 5.00 -8.22 -1.41
CA PRO A 97 5.05 -6.80 -1.09
C PRO A 97 6.33 -6.17 -1.66
N GLN A 98 6.15 -5.21 -2.57
CA GLN A 98 7.25 -4.42 -3.14
C GLN A 98 7.65 -3.27 -2.21
N SER A 99 6.74 -2.89 -1.31
CA SER A 99 7.02 -1.88 -0.30
C SER A 99 6.24 -2.17 0.98
N PHE A 100 6.71 -1.58 2.08
CA PHE A 100 5.98 -1.56 3.32
C PHE A 100 4.56 -0.95 3.14
N PHE A 101 4.43 0.05 2.27
CA PHE A 101 3.17 0.74 2.03
C PHE A 101 2.15 -0.10 1.28
N GLU A 102 2.57 -0.85 0.28
CA GLU A 102 1.70 -1.82 -0.40
C GLU A 102 1.18 -2.85 0.59
N PHE A 103 2.08 -3.37 1.44
CA PHE A 103 1.69 -4.30 2.48
C PHE A 103 0.68 -3.69 3.45
N MET A 104 0.95 -2.48 3.99
CA MET A 104 0.05 -1.78 4.91
C MET A 104 -1.27 -1.39 4.25
N PHE A 105 -1.22 -0.93 3.01
CA PHE A 105 -2.41 -0.66 2.21
C PHE A 105 -3.26 -1.93 2.10
N GLY A 106 -2.66 -3.06 1.72
CA GLY A 106 -3.33 -4.36 1.65
C GLY A 106 -3.92 -4.79 3.00
N VAL A 107 -3.16 -4.67 4.08
CA VAL A 107 -3.57 -5.06 5.43
C VAL A 107 -4.70 -4.19 6.00
N LEU A 108 -4.75 -2.90 5.66
CA LEU A 108 -5.81 -1.98 6.14
C LEU A 108 -7.03 -2.00 5.23
N VAL A 109 -6.81 -1.90 3.92
CA VAL A 109 -7.89 -1.75 2.95
C VAL A 109 -8.64 -3.07 2.76
N THR A 110 -7.95 -4.21 2.71
CA THR A 110 -8.56 -5.53 2.49
C THR A 110 -9.64 -5.87 3.54
N PRO A 111 -9.32 -5.95 4.83
CA PRO A 111 -10.35 -6.26 5.82
C PRO A 111 -11.37 -5.13 5.93
N GLY A 112 -10.97 -3.87 5.75
CA GLY A 112 -11.86 -2.73 5.74
C GLY A 112 -12.96 -2.84 4.68
N ALA A 113 -12.58 -3.15 3.45
CA ALA A 113 -13.48 -3.34 2.31
C ALA A 113 -14.45 -4.51 2.53
N LEU A 114 -13.95 -5.65 3.02
CA LEU A 114 -14.77 -6.82 3.33
C LEU A 114 -15.77 -6.53 4.46
N ILE A 115 -15.30 -5.87 5.53
CA ILE A 115 -16.16 -5.46 6.64
C ILE A 115 -17.23 -4.49 6.15
N ALA A 116 -16.87 -3.47 5.34
CA ALA A 116 -17.83 -2.50 4.81
C ALA A 116 -18.88 -3.17 3.92
N LEU A 117 -18.47 -4.08 3.05
CA LEU A 117 -19.37 -4.81 2.14
C LEU A 117 -20.31 -5.73 2.93
N ILE A 118 -19.78 -6.65 3.72
CA ILE A 118 -20.57 -7.66 4.44
C ILE A 118 -21.53 -6.99 5.42
N SER A 119 -21.04 -6.03 6.22
CA SER A 119 -21.89 -5.33 7.18
C SER A 119 -22.90 -4.41 6.51
N GLY A 120 -22.58 -3.84 5.35
CA GLY A 120 -23.50 -3.06 4.54
C GLY A 120 -24.66 -3.90 4.04
N VAL A 121 -24.39 -5.05 3.44
CA VAL A 121 -25.40 -6.01 3.01
C VAL A 121 -26.27 -6.46 4.19
N ALA A 122 -25.63 -6.82 5.31
CA ALA A 122 -26.35 -7.22 6.52
C ALA A 122 -27.25 -6.10 7.08
N ALA A 123 -26.77 -4.84 7.04
CA ALA A 123 -27.54 -3.68 7.47
C ALA A 123 -28.76 -3.42 6.58
N VAL A 124 -28.63 -3.59 5.27
CA VAL A 124 -29.75 -3.46 4.31
C VAL A 124 -30.78 -4.56 4.53
N VAL A 125 -30.34 -5.81 4.66
CA VAL A 125 -31.23 -6.97 4.89
C VAL A 125 -31.97 -6.81 6.23
N ALA A 126 -31.27 -6.44 7.30
CA ALA A 126 -31.87 -6.19 8.61
C ALA A 126 -32.90 -5.05 8.57
N SER A 127 -32.61 -3.99 7.83
CA SER A 127 -33.54 -2.85 7.66
C SER A 127 -34.83 -3.27 6.92
N ARG A 128 -34.72 -4.14 5.90
CA ARG A 128 -35.88 -4.64 5.16
C ARG A 128 -36.76 -5.62 5.95
N ARG A 129 -36.15 -6.37 6.87
CA ARG A 129 -36.86 -7.35 7.72
C ARG A 129 -37.50 -6.73 8.95
N GLY A 130 -37.43 -5.41 9.15
CA GLY A 130 -38.02 -4.74 10.32
C GLY A 130 -37.39 -5.14 11.66
N HIS A 131 -36.24 -5.82 11.65
CA HIS A 131 -35.57 -6.23 12.89
C HIS A 131 -34.95 -5.02 13.55
N VAL A 132 -35.57 -4.56 14.64
CA VAL A 132 -34.96 -3.59 15.56
C VAL A 132 -33.75 -4.28 16.19
N SER A 133 -32.57 -3.71 15.95
CA SER A 133 -31.33 -4.27 16.48
C SER A 133 -31.37 -4.36 17.99
N ALA A 134 -31.15 -5.53 18.53
CA ALA A 134 -31.02 -5.74 19.96
C ALA A 134 -29.95 -4.80 20.53
N LYS A 135 -30.18 -4.33 21.77
CA LYS A 135 -29.26 -3.49 22.54
C LYS A 135 -27.87 -4.15 22.57
N ALA A 136 -26.82 -3.38 22.23
CA ALA A 136 -25.45 -3.90 22.21
C ALA A 136 -25.10 -4.57 23.53
N THR A 137 -24.74 -5.84 23.47
CA THR A 137 -24.30 -6.59 24.66
C THR A 137 -22.85 -6.22 25.00
N GLY A 138 -22.44 -6.37 26.26
CA GLY A 138 -21.06 -6.04 26.69
C GLY A 138 -19.96 -6.71 25.89
N GLY A 139 -20.24 -7.86 25.25
CA GLY A 139 -19.34 -8.56 24.35
C GLY A 139 -19.03 -7.80 23.05
N GLU A 140 -19.96 -6.98 22.56
CA GLU A 140 -19.72 -6.19 21.32
C GLU A 140 -18.74 -5.04 21.55
N ALA A 141 -18.75 -4.43 22.75
CA ALA A 141 -17.79 -3.39 23.11
C ALA A 141 -16.38 -3.96 23.24
N SER A 142 -16.23 -5.19 23.75
CA SER A 142 -14.94 -5.88 23.85
C SER A 142 -14.41 -6.28 22.48
N ALA A 143 -15.23 -6.81 21.57
CA ALA A 143 -14.85 -7.14 20.21
C ALA A 143 -14.37 -5.89 19.44
N MET A 144 -15.08 -4.76 19.59
CA MET A 144 -14.69 -3.50 18.96
C MET A 144 -13.34 -2.97 19.48
N ARG A 145 -13.09 -3.11 20.81
CA ARG A 145 -11.78 -2.79 21.41
C ARG A 145 -10.69 -3.71 20.88
N ALA A 146 -10.95 -5.01 20.79
CA ALA A 146 -9.99 -5.98 20.25
C ALA A 146 -9.60 -5.68 18.80
N ILE A 147 -10.56 -5.31 17.94
CA ILE A 147 -10.30 -4.94 16.56
C ILE A 147 -9.44 -3.66 16.49
N ARG A 148 -9.75 -2.63 17.28
CA ARG A 148 -8.94 -1.41 17.34
C ARG A 148 -7.51 -1.69 17.80
N LEU A 149 -7.35 -2.50 18.84
CA LEU A 149 -6.02 -2.89 19.34
C LEU A 149 -5.24 -3.72 18.30
N ALA A 150 -5.93 -4.61 17.56
CA ALA A 150 -5.30 -5.37 16.47
C ALA A 150 -4.79 -4.46 15.35
N ILE A 151 -5.57 -3.45 14.95
CA ILE A 151 -5.17 -2.46 13.93
C ILE A 151 -3.94 -1.67 14.41
N VAL A 152 -3.96 -1.17 15.64
CA VAL A 152 -2.82 -0.44 16.23
C VAL A 152 -1.61 -1.35 16.36
N GLY A 153 -1.78 -2.58 16.86
CA GLY A 153 -0.71 -3.57 16.98
C GLY A 153 -0.07 -3.89 15.64
N LEU A 154 -0.89 -4.04 14.60
CA LEU A 154 -0.42 -4.31 13.25
C LEU A 154 0.35 -3.11 12.67
N ALA A 155 -0.12 -1.88 12.90
CA ALA A 155 0.59 -0.66 12.48
C ALA A 155 1.96 -0.54 13.18
N VAL A 156 2.02 -0.82 14.48
CA VAL A 156 3.26 -0.80 15.26
C VAL A 156 4.22 -1.90 14.79
N MET A 157 3.75 -3.14 14.63
CA MET A 157 4.56 -4.24 14.12
C MET A 157 5.15 -3.92 12.75
N SER A 158 4.35 -3.32 11.89
CA SER A 158 4.78 -2.93 10.56
C SER A 158 5.85 -1.83 10.58
N ALA A 159 5.72 -0.86 11.48
CA ALA A 159 6.75 0.17 11.69
C ALA A 159 8.06 -0.44 12.21
N ILE A 160 7.98 -1.42 13.12
CA ILE A 160 9.15 -2.15 13.63
C ILE A 160 9.83 -2.94 12.51
N VAL A 161 9.08 -3.70 11.72
CA VAL A 161 9.63 -4.48 10.60
C VAL A 161 10.33 -3.58 9.58
N THR A 162 9.76 -2.40 9.31
CA THR A 162 10.40 -1.40 8.43
C THR A 162 11.69 -0.87 9.02
N ALA A 163 11.70 -0.54 10.30
CA ALA A 163 12.90 -0.01 10.98
C ALA A 163 14.03 -1.05 11.05
N VAL A 164 13.69 -2.33 11.31
CA VAL A 164 14.67 -3.43 11.39
C VAL A 164 15.15 -3.86 9.99
N GLY A 165 14.28 -3.76 8.97
CA GLY A 165 14.63 -4.12 7.59
C GLY A 165 15.56 -3.11 6.88
N HIS A 166 15.87 -1.97 7.51
CA HIS A 166 16.81 -0.98 6.98
C HIS A 166 18.25 -1.49 7.13
N SER A 167 18.82 -2.00 6.05
CA SER A 167 20.24 -2.29 5.96
C SER A 167 20.95 -1.16 5.22
N THR A 168 21.94 -0.53 5.86
CA THR A 168 22.80 0.47 5.22
C THR A 168 24.20 -0.10 5.09
N ALA A 169 24.67 -0.35 3.87
CA ALA A 169 26.07 -0.65 3.59
C ALA A 169 26.87 0.66 3.51
N SER A 170 28.16 0.59 3.85
CA SER A 170 29.10 1.69 3.60
C SER A 170 29.55 1.67 2.14
N SER A 171 29.70 2.84 1.52
CA SER A 171 30.29 2.96 0.17
C SER A 171 31.82 2.81 0.16
N ALA A 172 32.46 2.63 1.31
CA ALA A 172 33.90 2.48 1.41
C ALA A 172 34.36 1.26 0.59
N GLY A 173 35.33 1.48 -0.30
CA GLY A 173 35.86 0.44 -1.18
C GLY A 173 35.03 0.12 -2.42
N ALA A 174 33.94 0.80 -2.67
CA ALA A 174 33.17 0.64 -3.90
C ALA A 174 33.81 1.42 -5.06
N SER A 175 33.87 0.80 -6.23
CA SER A 175 34.41 1.42 -7.47
C SER A 175 33.41 2.37 -8.15
N ALA A 176 32.11 2.16 -7.91
CA ALA A 176 31.06 2.98 -8.47
C ALA A 176 29.84 3.00 -7.53
N THR A 177 29.06 4.09 -7.61
CA THR A 177 27.78 4.22 -6.93
C THR A 177 26.64 4.15 -7.95
N ILE A 178 25.71 3.25 -7.70
CA ILE A 178 24.50 3.07 -8.49
C ILE A 178 23.29 3.48 -7.64
N ARG A 179 22.56 4.48 -8.10
CA ARG A 179 21.37 4.97 -7.40
C ARG A 179 20.11 4.50 -8.08
N MET A 180 19.16 4.10 -7.28
CA MET A 180 17.78 3.80 -7.66
C MET A 180 16.90 4.89 -7.06
N LYS A 181 16.26 5.70 -7.92
CA LYS A 181 15.43 6.82 -7.50
C LYS A 181 14.31 7.06 -8.50
N ASN A 182 13.08 7.28 -8.01
CA ASN A 182 11.89 7.47 -8.83
C ASN A 182 11.70 6.32 -9.83
N SER A 183 11.91 5.07 -9.38
CA SER A 183 11.87 3.86 -10.20
C SER A 183 12.79 3.92 -11.43
N LYS A 184 13.96 4.53 -11.30
CA LYS A 184 14.98 4.64 -12.35
C LYS A 184 16.38 4.40 -11.79
N PHE A 185 17.29 3.95 -12.64
CA PHE A 185 18.72 3.98 -12.36
C PHE A 185 19.29 5.34 -12.76
N GLU A 186 20.08 5.93 -11.88
CA GLU A 186 20.75 7.22 -12.07
C GLU A 186 22.26 7.08 -11.84
N PRO A 187 23.11 7.28 -12.89
CA PRO A 187 22.79 7.54 -14.30
C PRO A 187 22.24 6.31 -15.04
N LYS A 188 21.82 6.46 -16.30
CA LYS A 188 21.33 5.35 -17.15
C LYS A 188 22.43 4.52 -17.82
N ALA A 189 23.70 4.79 -17.55
CA ALA A 189 24.83 4.02 -18.05
C ALA A 189 25.94 3.97 -17.00
N TYR A 190 26.55 2.82 -16.88
CA TYR A 190 27.61 2.52 -15.93
C TYR A 190 28.77 1.83 -16.63
N ASP A 191 29.99 2.20 -16.20
CA ASP A 191 31.23 1.60 -16.62
C ASP A 191 31.99 1.16 -15.34
N VAL A 192 32.26 -0.12 -15.23
CA VAL A 192 32.83 -0.71 -14.01
C VAL A 192 33.95 -1.69 -14.34
N ALA A 193 34.98 -1.72 -13.50
CA ALA A 193 36.09 -2.65 -13.69
C ALA A 193 35.67 -4.10 -13.38
N PRO A 194 36.22 -5.10 -14.11
CA PRO A 194 36.03 -6.51 -13.83
C PRO A 194 36.42 -6.86 -12.38
N GLY A 195 35.59 -7.65 -11.70
CA GLY A 195 35.84 -8.07 -10.33
C GLY A 195 35.65 -6.97 -9.29
N SER A 196 35.24 -5.77 -9.68
CA SER A 196 35.02 -4.66 -8.77
C SER A 196 33.76 -4.83 -7.92
N THR A 197 33.66 -4.04 -6.86
CA THR A 197 32.47 -3.96 -6.03
C THR A 197 31.77 -2.63 -6.25
N VAL A 198 30.47 -2.67 -6.54
CA VAL A 198 29.62 -1.49 -6.69
C VAL A 198 28.77 -1.27 -5.46
N PHE A 199 28.58 0.00 -5.11
CA PHE A 199 27.66 0.42 -4.06
C PHE A 199 26.31 0.74 -4.69
N VAL A 200 25.28 -0.02 -4.31
CA VAL A 200 23.92 0.15 -4.83
C VAL A 200 23.05 0.73 -3.74
N LYS A 201 22.47 1.90 -3.99
CA LYS A 201 21.62 2.62 -3.06
C LYS A 201 20.21 2.77 -3.63
N ASN A 202 19.23 2.31 -2.88
CA ASN A 202 17.84 2.53 -3.15
C ASN A 202 17.33 3.73 -2.37
N ASP A 203 17.06 4.83 -3.06
CA ASP A 203 16.50 6.06 -2.48
C ASP A 203 14.96 6.08 -2.50
N ASP A 204 14.31 5.03 -3.05
CA ASP A 204 12.87 4.93 -3.13
C ASP A 204 12.25 4.24 -1.89
N PRO A 205 10.96 4.47 -1.61
CA PRO A 205 10.25 3.79 -0.53
C PRO A 205 9.77 2.38 -0.90
N ILE A 206 10.08 1.91 -2.11
CA ILE A 206 9.71 0.59 -2.63
C ILE A 206 10.96 -0.29 -2.83
N ILE A 207 10.75 -1.61 -2.87
CA ILE A 207 11.80 -2.57 -3.19
C ILE A 207 12.16 -2.47 -4.66
N HIS A 208 13.46 -2.48 -4.95
CA HIS A 208 13.99 -2.67 -6.30
C HIS A 208 14.85 -3.93 -6.38
N THR A 209 15.16 -4.35 -7.60
CA THR A 209 16.17 -5.37 -7.83
C THR A 209 17.30 -4.81 -8.68
N PHE A 210 18.52 -5.23 -8.34
CA PHE A 210 19.70 -5.09 -9.17
C PHE A 210 19.87 -6.40 -9.92
N THR A 211 19.48 -6.44 -11.18
CA THR A 211 19.45 -7.68 -11.97
C THR A 211 20.24 -7.51 -13.25
N ILE A 212 21.20 -8.41 -13.47
CA ILE A 212 21.90 -8.57 -14.75
C ILE A 212 21.80 -10.06 -15.09
N LYS A 213 20.78 -10.42 -15.87
CA LYS A 213 20.44 -11.82 -16.17
C LYS A 213 21.62 -12.59 -16.80
N ALA A 214 22.38 -11.96 -17.70
CA ALA A 214 23.51 -12.58 -18.37
C ALA A 214 24.69 -12.89 -17.45
N LEU A 215 24.73 -12.33 -16.24
CA LEU A 215 25.75 -12.55 -15.21
C LEU A 215 25.23 -13.34 -14.00
N ASP A 216 23.97 -13.80 -14.07
CA ASP A 216 23.28 -14.47 -12.96
C ASP A 216 23.26 -13.63 -11.66
N ILE A 217 23.20 -12.31 -11.82
CA ILE A 217 23.06 -11.38 -10.70
C ILE A 217 21.57 -11.03 -10.56
N ASP A 218 21.04 -11.30 -9.36
CA ASP A 218 19.69 -10.92 -8.96
C ASP A 218 19.65 -10.61 -7.46
N ARG A 219 19.72 -9.33 -7.13
CA ARG A 219 19.80 -8.85 -5.74
C ARG A 219 18.64 -7.90 -5.42
N LYS A 220 17.88 -8.21 -4.40
CA LYS A 220 16.88 -7.27 -3.84
C LYS A 220 17.61 -6.17 -3.07
N VAL A 221 17.17 -4.94 -3.30
CA VAL A 221 17.58 -3.76 -2.55
C VAL A 221 16.36 -3.18 -1.87
N ASN A 222 16.30 -3.32 -0.55
CA ASN A 222 15.15 -2.89 0.24
C ASN A 222 14.93 -1.37 0.15
N PRO A 223 13.72 -0.88 0.48
CA PRO A 223 13.44 0.55 0.53
C PRO A 223 14.45 1.30 1.41
N ARG A 224 14.93 2.45 0.93
CA ARG A 224 15.85 3.34 1.67
C ARG A 224 17.11 2.66 2.22
N SER A 225 17.56 1.59 1.57
CA SER A 225 18.72 0.82 1.97
C SER A 225 19.81 0.82 0.91
N SER A 226 20.96 0.27 1.27
CA SER A 226 22.09 0.13 0.36
C SER A 226 22.77 -1.22 0.54
N VAL A 227 23.34 -1.73 -0.54
CA VAL A 227 24.07 -3.01 -0.57
C VAL A 227 25.36 -2.86 -1.38
N LEU A 228 26.34 -3.70 -1.08
CA LEU A 228 27.52 -3.89 -1.91
C LEU A 228 27.32 -5.13 -2.78
N ILE A 229 27.63 -5.01 -4.07
CA ILE A 229 27.51 -6.09 -5.04
C ILE A 229 28.85 -6.25 -5.75
N THR A 230 29.45 -7.44 -5.68
CA THR A 230 30.66 -7.78 -6.41
C THR A 230 30.28 -8.16 -7.85
N ILE A 231 30.92 -7.51 -8.81
CA ILE A 231 30.71 -7.73 -10.23
C ILE A 231 31.67 -8.83 -10.71
N PRO A 232 31.22 -9.81 -11.47
CA PRO A 232 32.09 -10.84 -12.03
C PRO A 232 33.19 -10.26 -12.93
N SER A 233 34.33 -10.98 -13.00
CA SER A 233 35.46 -10.62 -13.88
C SER A 233 35.20 -11.01 -15.35
N ARG A 234 34.02 -10.70 -15.87
CA ARG A 234 33.60 -11.02 -17.25
C ARG A 234 33.33 -9.72 -18.02
N PRO A 235 34.27 -9.25 -18.85
CA PRO A 235 34.08 -8.06 -19.65
C PRO A 235 32.93 -8.22 -20.66
N GLY A 236 32.27 -7.10 -20.95
CA GLY A 236 31.18 -7.07 -21.95
C GLY A 236 30.13 -6.01 -21.64
N ASN A 237 29.18 -5.90 -22.58
CA ASN A 237 28.03 -5.01 -22.45
C ASN A 237 26.82 -5.80 -21.98
N PHE A 238 26.16 -5.30 -20.95
CA PHE A 238 25.04 -5.94 -20.29
C PHE A 238 23.89 -4.95 -20.09
N VAL A 239 22.71 -5.47 -19.79
CA VAL A 239 21.57 -4.67 -19.35
C VAL A 239 21.36 -4.91 -17.86
N LEU A 240 21.45 -3.83 -17.09
CA LEU A 240 21.01 -3.76 -15.71
C LEU A 240 19.54 -3.36 -15.69
N TYR A 241 18.71 -4.07 -14.93
CA TYR A 241 17.30 -3.74 -14.83
C TYR A 241 16.69 -4.14 -13.47
N CYS A 242 15.53 -3.56 -13.18
CA CYS A 242 14.71 -3.97 -12.04
C CYS A 242 13.58 -4.88 -12.53
N LYS A 243 13.55 -6.13 -12.09
CA LYS A 243 12.50 -7.10 -12.47
C LYS A 243 11.07 -6.66 -12.13
N LEU A 244 10.93 -5.76 -11.16
CA LEU A 244 9.63 -5.31 -10.66
C LEU A 244 9.08 -4.12 -11.47
N HIS A 245 9.98 -3.39 -12.17
CA HIS A 245 9.65 -2.12 -12.83
C HIS A 245 10.17 -2.02 -14.25
N SER A 246 10.47 -3.17 -14.88
CA SER A 246 10.87 -3.23 -16.29
C SER A 246 10.10 -4.32 -17.00
N GLY A 247 9.95 -4.18 -18.33
CA GLY A 247 9.48 -5.23 -19.20
C GLY A 247 10.41 -6.45 -19.23
N ASP A 248 9.96 -7.55 -19.77
CA ASP A 248 10.79 -8.73 -20.07
C ASP A 248 10.67 -9.06 -21.57
N PRO A 249 11.68 -8.75 -22.40
CA PRO A 249 12.98 -8.16 -22.06
C PRO A 249 12.91 -6.66 -21.71
N PRO A 250 13.86 -6.14 -20.88
CA PRO A 250 13.91 -4.74 -20.53
C PRO A 250 14.32 -3.90 -21.77
N ASP A 251 13.67 -2.75 -21.96
CA ASP A 251 13.92 -1.81 -23.05
C ASP A 251 14.68 -0.57 -22.53
N LEU A 252 15.93 -0.41 -22.99
CA LEU A 252 16.74 0.77 -22.65
C LEU A 252 16.22 2.06 -23.27
N SER A 253 15.43 1.98 -24.33
CA SER A 253 14.84 3.15 -25.00
C SER A 253 13.55 3.62 -24.34
N ASP A 254 12.85 2.75 -23.63
CA ASP A 254 11.65 3.12 -22.88
C ASP A 254 12.03 3.90 -21.61
N GLN A 255 11.49 5.12 -21.52
CA GLN A 255 11.72 5.95 -20.33
C GLN A 255 10.98 5.43 -19.09
N ASN A 256 9.97 4.60 -19.25
CA ASN A 256 9.23 4.00 -18.15
C ASN A 256 9.91 2.75 -17.59
N ASP A 257 10.76 2.09 -18.41
CA ASP A 257 11.52 0.94 -17.94
C ASP A 257 12.64 1.36 -16.99
N MET A 258 12.70 0.69 -15.84
CA MET A 258 13.82 0.82 -14.92
C MET A 258 14.98 -0.04 -15.38
N ALA A 259 15.65 0.42 -16.46
CA ALA A 259 16.77 -0.24 -17.08
C ALA A 259 17.92 0.73 -17.34
N ALA A 260 19.16 0.21 -17.39
CA ALA A 260 20.38 0.97 -17.63
C ALA A 260 21.40 0.12 -18.43
N ALA A 261 22.24 0.78 -19.23
CA ALA A 261 23.39 0.14 -19.85
C ALA A 261 24.46 -0.15 -18.79
N PHE A 262 25.09 -1.30 -18.85
CA PHE A 262 26.12 -1.72 -17.90
C PHE A 262 27.30 -2.35 -18.62
N GLU A 263 28.41 -1.64 -18.66
CA GLU A 263 29.63 -2.09 -19.31
C GLU A 263 30.66 -2.51 -18.27
N ILE A 264 31.29 -3.67 -18.49
CA ILE A 264 32.41 -4.18 -17.70
C ILE A 264 33.65 -4.15 -18.57
N ARG A 265 34.62 -3.31 -18.25
CA ARG A 265 35.89 -3.16 -19.01
C ARG A 265 37.07 -2.79 -18.11
#